data_af37779da3b9687808e7d79a21714914
#
_entry.id   af37779da3b9687808e7d79a21714914
#
_cell.length_a   1.000
_cell.length_b   1.000
_cell.length_c   1.000
_cell.angle_alpha   90.00
_cell.angle_beta   90.00
_cell.angle_gamma   90.00
#
_symmetry.space_group_name_H-M   'P 1'
#
loop_
_entity.id
_entity.type
_entity.pdbx_description
1 polymer ?
#
loop_
_entity_poly.entity_id
_entity_poly.type
_entity_poly.pdbx_seq_one_letter_code
_entity_poly.pdbx_strand_id
1 'polypeptide(L)'
;MKLLNTCRLILLIMVIGVGQNIFSQETIIWNSVSTPVRFSSKWQMPVDISYRTIGFSSSAYQYTFRTGLKRFINDIWSAAAGVALFYTRTSFEKSDHEFGRELRFWQDVAAENGFKNRIILQNRFRVEGRFFAATQEKRKYQAIRLRYRLGLVKFLGERFKVQLAEEFMEHYSSRQFSFQQNRVYFSASYLFDKLTQIEAGYMWSRIPGINRHYMTISFQRTILFHGDRKSKR
;
A
#
# COMPACT_ATOMS: atom_id res chain seq x y z
N MET A 1 2.03 34.76 -12.48
CA MET A 1 1.27 33.96 -13.48
C MET A 1 2.15 33.16 -14.43
N LYS A 2 3.22 33.69 -15.02
CA LYS A 2 4.09 32.94 -15.98
C LYS A 2 4.81 31.74 -15.35
N LEU A 3 5.31 31.83 -14.12
CA LEU A 3 6.03 30.71 -13.44
C LEU A 3 5.13 29.50 -13.17
N LEU A 4 3.85 29.73 -12.83
CA LEU A 4 2.89 28.64 -12.55
C LEU A 4 2.55 27.84 -13.82
N ASN A 5 2.49 28.50 -14.96
CA ASN A 5 2.23 27.85 -16.24
C ASN A 5 3.45 27.05 -16.73
N THR A 6 4.66 27.52 -16.47
CA THR A 6 5.90 26.80 -16.82
C THR A 6 6.05 25.54 -15.97
N CYS A 7 5.75 25.58 -14.66
CA CYS A 7 5.74 24.38 -13.81
C CYS A 7 4.67 23.37 -14.23
N ARG A 8 3.48 23.82 -14.66
CA ARG A 8 2.44 22.95 -15.20
C ARG A 8 2.86 22.25 -16.49
N LEU A 9 3.54 22.98 -17.38
CA LEU A 9 4.04 22.45 -18.66
C LEU A 9 5.17 21.43 -18.44
N ILE A 10 6.10 21.70 -17.52
CA ILE A 10 7.18 20.78 -17.15
C ILE A 10 6.63 19.52 -16.51
N LEU A 11 5.62 19.63 -15.63
CA LEU A 11 4.95 18.47 -15.02
C LEU A 11 4.23 17.64 -16.07
N LEU A 12 3.56 18.26 -17.04
CA LEU A 12 2.87 17.59 -18.14
C LEU A 12 3.88 16.88 -19.08
N ILE A 13 5.01 17.49 -19.38
CA ILE A 13 6.07 16.92 -20.22
C ILE A 13 6.78 15.76 -19.50
N MET A 14 7.01 15.84 -18.18
CA MET A 14 7.51 14.71 -17.39
C MET A 14 6.54 13.53 -17.41
N VAL A 15 5.24 13.76 -17.30
CA VAL A 15 4.22 12.71 -17.37
C VAL A 15 4.16 12.06 -18.75
N ILE A 16 4.33 12.85 -19.83
CA ILE A 16 4.29 12.33 -21.21
C ILE A 16 5.62 11.67 -21.60
N GLY A 17 6.77 12.22 -21.18
CA GLY A 17 8.09 11.69 -21.52
C GLY A 17 8.44 10.36 -20.84
N VAL A 18 7.88 10.09 -19.66
CA VAL A 18 8.04 8.82 -18.94
C VAL A 18 7.16 7.73 -19.57
N GLY A 19 6.10 8.12 -20.31
CA GLY A 19 5.07 7.18 -20.78
C GLY A 19 5.53 6.17 -21.83
N GLN A 20 6.48 6.49 -22.68
CA GLN A 20 6.77 5.65 -23.84
C GLN A 20 7.61 4.39 -23.56
N ASN A 21 8.43 4.37 -22.52
CA ASN A 21 9.24 3.20 -22.14
C ASN A 21 8.63 2.36 -21.00
N ILE A 22 7.59 2.87 -20.31
CA ILE A 22 6.96 2.18 -19.18
C ILE A 22 5.96 1.12 -19.67
N PHE A 23 5.35 1.30 -20.84
CA PHE A 23 4.31 0.40 -21.35
C PHE A 23 4.84 -0.92 -21.94
N SER A 24 6.14 -1.08 -22.10
CA SER A 24 6.75 -2.34 -22.55
C SER A 24 6.97 -3.35 -21.39
N GLN A 25 6.94 -2.90 -20.14
CA GLN A 25 7.02 -3.77 -18.96
C GLN A 25 5.62 -3.93 -18.35
N GLU A 26 5.33 -5.10 -17.78
CA GLU A 26 4.03 -5.44 -17.20
C GLU A 26 3.58 -4.41 -16.16
N THR A 27 2.68 -3.52 -16.58
CA THR A 27 2.05 -2.56 -15.66
C THR A 27 0.91 -3.24 -14.93
N ILE A 28 0.86 -3.11 -13.63
CA ILE A 28 -0.20 -3.65 -12.76
C ILE A 28 -1.08 -2.50 -12.30
N ILE A 29 -2.39 -2.61 -12.48
CA ILE A 29 -3.36 -1.69 -11.91
C ILE A 29 -3.77 -2.24 -10.54
N TRP A 30 -3.64 -1.45 -9.50
CA TRP A 30 -3.97 -1.82 -8.13
C TRP A 30 -5.08 -0.93 -7.58
N ASN A 31 -6.28 -1.47 -7.51
CA ASN A 31 -7.44 -0.84 -6.90
C ASN A 31 -7.61 -1.33 -5.46
N SER A 32 -7.94 -0.43 -4.53
CA SER A 32 -8.16 -0.80 -3.14
C SER A 32 -9.26 0.04 -2.49
N VAL A 33 -9.95 -0.59 -1.55
CA VAL A 33 -10.90 0.06 -0.64
C VAL A 33 -10.46 -0.24 0.78
N SER A 34 -10.31 0.82 1.58
CA SER A 34 -9.94 0.74 2.99
C SER A 34 -11.05 1.36 3.84
N THR A 35 -11.57 0.58 4.79
CA THR A 35 -12.61 1.03 5.71
C THR A 35 -12.19 0.78 7.16
N PRO A 36 -11.20 1.56 7.69
CA PRO A 36 -10.83 1.43 9.08
C PRO A 36 -12.00 1.78 10.00
N VAL A 37 -12.29 0.90 10.97
CA VAL A 37 -13.33 1.10 11.98
C VAL A 37 -12.67 1.56 13.27
N ARG A 38 -12.96 2.78 13.71
CA ARG A 38 -12.41 3.36 14.93
C ARG A 38 -13.38 3.19 16.09
N PHE A 39 -12.99 2.41 17.10
CA PHE A 39 -13.82 2.12 18.27
C PHE A 39 -13.64 3.15 19.39
N SER A 40 -12.43 3.70 19.49
CA SER A 40 -12.07 4.71 20.48
C SER A 40 -10.87 5.54 20.00
N SER A 41 -10.46 6.52 20.80
CA SER A 41 -9.22 7.28 20.53
C SER A 41 -7.99 6.39 20.44
N LYS A 42 -7.98 5.22 21.10
CA LYS A 42 -6.82 4.31 21.18
C LYS A 42 -6.91 3.08 20.27
N TRP A 43 -8.11 2.71 19.77
CA TRP A 43 -8.29 1.44 19.07
C TRP A 43 -8.98 1.61 17.72
N GLN A 44 -8.43 0.91 16.72
CA GLN A 44 -8.94 0.89 15.36
C GLN A 44 -8.78 -0.50 14.76
N MET A 45 -9.76 -0.96 14.01
CA MET A 45 -9.69 -2.15 13.17
C MET A 45 -9.44 -1.72 11.73
N PRO A 46 -8.24 -1.90 11.16
CA PRO A 46 -8.03 -1.73 9.73
C PRO A 46 -8.78 -2.83 8.96
N VAL A 47 -9.46 -2.46 7.90
CA VAL A 47 -10.08 -3.37 6.94
C VAL A 47 -9.74 -2.90 5.55
N ASP A 48 -9.07 -3.75 4.77
CA ASP A 48 -8.63 -3.44 3.42
C ASP A 48 -9.02 -4.57 2.47
N ILE A 49 -9.60 -4.21 1.34
CA ILE A 49 -9.83 -5.09 0.21
C ILE A 49 -9.09 -4.52 -0.99
N SER A 50 -8.39 -5.34 -1.74
CA SER A 50 -7.78 -4.88 -2.97
C SER A 50 -7.87 -5.88 -4.10
N TYR A 51 -7.88 -5.33 -5.30
CA TYR A 51 -7.94 -6.05 -6.57
C TYR A 51 -6.86 -5.50 -7.50
N ARG A 52 -6.11 -6.40 -8.13
CA ARG A 52 -5.07 -6.05 -9.08
C ARG A 52 -5.32 -6.72 -10.41
N THR A 53 -5.03 -6.00 -11.49
CA THR A 53 -5.09 -6.51 -12.86
C THR A 53 -3.75 -6.36 -13.56
N ILE A 54 -3.52 -7.16 -14.60
CA ILE A 54 -2.38 -7.01 -15.47
C ILE A 54 -2.77 -6.02 -16.56
N GLY A 55 -2.14 -4.85 -16.56
CA GLY A 55 -2.48 -3.74 -17.45
C GLY A 55 -3.91 -3.25 -17.23
N PHE A 56 -4.47 -2.57 -18.22
CA PHE A 56 -5.86 -2.11 -18.24
C PHE A 56 -6.85 -3.22 -18.65
N SER A 57 -6.43 -4.48 -18.60
CA SER A 57 -7.29 -5.61 -18.92
C SER A 57 -8.19 -5.99 -17.75
N SER A 58 -9.25 -6.75 -18.02
CA SER A 58 -10.08 -7.36 -16.98
C SER A 58 -9.45 -8.58 -16.31
N SER A 59 -8.23 -8.97 -16.73
CA SER A 59 -7.54 -10.14 -16.21
C SER A 59 -7.10 -9.93 -14.77
N ALA A 60 -7.74 -10.61 -13.85
CA ALA A 60 -7.41 -10.59 -12.43
C ALA A 60 -6.00 -11.15 -12.21
N TYR A 61 -5.16 -10.38 -11.49
CA TYR A 61 -3.85 -10.82 -11.05
C TYR A 61 -3.86 -11.23 -9.58
N GLN A 62 -4.48 -10.41 -8.72
CA GLN A 62 -4.50 -10.69 -7.30
C GLN A 62 -5.73 -10.09 -6.62
N TYR A 63 -6.31 -10.86 -5.70
CA TYR A 63 -7.28 -10.39 -4.71
C TYR A 63 -6.64 -10.42 -3.34
N THR A 64 -6.91 -9.41 -2.52
CA THR A 64 -6.46 -9.40 -1.14
C THR A 64 -7.55 -8.93 -0.21
N PHE A 65 -7.60 -9.57 0.96
CA PHE A 65 -8.36 -9.09 2.11
C PHE A 65 -7.41 -9.00 3.29
N ARG A 66 -7.45 -7.90 4.04
CA ARG A 66 -6.63 -7.70 5.23
C ARG A 66 -7.45 -7.04 6.33
N THR A 67 -7.30 -7.58 7.55
CA THR A 67 -7.87 -6.99 8.75
C THR A 67 -6.95 -7.20 9.94
N GLY A 68 -7.25 -6.56 11.08
CA GLY A 68 -6.46 -6.66 12.28
C GLY A 68 -6.93 -5.73 13.37
N LEU A 69 -6.09 -5.49 14.34
CA LEU A 69 -6.31 -4.55 15.43
C LEU A 69 -5.11 -3.62 15.54
N LYS A 70 -5.35 -2.32 15.56
CA LYS A 70 -4.36 -1.27 15.74
C LYS A 70 -4.63 -0.54 17.05
N ARG A 71 -3.57 -0.38 17.86
CA ARG A 71 -3.56 0.43 19.09
C ARG A 71 -2.69 1.66 18.86
N PHE A 72 -3.24 2.85 19.12
CA PHE A 72 -2.49 4.08 19.25
C PHE A 72 -1.94 4.15 20.67
N ILE A 73 -0.61 4.09 20.81
CA ILE A 73 0.09 4.08 22.09
C ILE A 73 0.14 5.51 22.62
N ASN A 74 0.50 6.44 21.73
CA ASN A 74 0.49 7.89 21.93
C ASN A 74 0.27 8.59 20.57
N ASP A 75 0.50 9.90 20.50
CA ASP A 75 0.31 10.69 19.27
C ASP A 75 1.32 10.37 18.17
N ILE A 76 2.44 9.71 18.51
CA ILE A 76 3.50 9.34 17.58
C ILE A 76 3.45 7.86 17.25
N TRP A 77 3.33 7.00 18.27
CA TRP A 77 3.52 5.56 18.14
C TRP A 77 2.22 4.78 18.08
N SER A 78 2.20 3.80 17.20
CA SER A 78 1.12 2.82 17.13
C SER A 78 1.68 1.43 16.86
N ALA A 79 0.97 0.41 17.36
CA ALA A 79 1.24 -0.99 17.08
C ALA A 79 0.00 -1.64 16.50
N ALA A 80 0.18 -2.60 15.60
CA ALA A 80 -0.94 -3.34 15.03
C ALA A 80 -0.55 -4.79 14.75
N ALA A 81 -1.56 -5.66 14.77
CA ALA A 81 -1.43 -7.06 14.37
C ALA A 81 -2.70 -7.51 13.64
N GLY A 82 -2.58 -8.50 12.79
CA GLY A 82 -3.74 -9.01 12.07
C GLY A 82 -3.42 -10.11 11.08
N VAL A 83 -4.40 -10.36 10.24
CA VAL A 83 -4.37 -11.41 9.22
C VAL A 83 -4.64 -10.82 7.84
N ALA A 84 -4.13 -11.50 6.82
CA ALA A 84 -4.41 -11.16 5.44
C ALA A 84 -4.49 -12.42 4.58
N LEU A 85 -5.44 -12.43 3.65
CA LEU A 85 -5.63 -13.47 2.65
C LEU A 85 -5.24 -12.92 1.29
N PHE A 86 -4.49 -13.69 0.54
CA PHE A 86 -4.07 -13.38 -0.81
C PHE A 86 -4.44 -14.52 -1.74
N TYR A 87 -5.05 -14.18 -2.85
CA TYR A 87 -5.28 -15.05 -3.99
C TYR A 87 -4.53 -14.45 -5.15
N THR A 88 -3.40 -15.03 -5.53
CA THR A 88 -2.53 -14.50 -6.56
C THR A 88 -2.44 -15.48 -7.71
N ARG A 89 -2.61 -15.02 -8.95
CA ARG A 89 -2.43 -15.85 -10.14
C ARG A 89 -1.00 -16.40 -10.17
N THR A 90 -0.86 -17.69 -10.45
CA THR A 90 0.44 -18.38 -10.44
C THR A 90 1.32 -17.99 -11.61
N SER A 91 0.73 -17.70 -12.76
CA SER A 91 1.40 -17.23 -13.98
C SER A 91 0.79 -15.93 -14.51
N PHE A 92 1.57 -15.16 -15.27
CA PHE A 92 1.07 -14.00 -16.04
C PHE A 92 0.48 -14.40 -17.40
N GLU A 93 0.60 -15.66 -17.81
CA GLU A 93 0.00 -16.14 -19.04
C GLU A 93 -1.52 -16.09 -18.96
N LYS A 94 -2.16 -15.58 -20.02
CA LYS A 94 -3.63 -15.41 -20.04
C LYS A 94 -4.40 -16.73 -19.98
N SER A 95 -3.77 -17.83 -20.38
CA SER A 95 -4.34 -19.18 -20.36
C SER A 95 -4.40 -19.82 -18.98
N ASP A 96 -3.54 -19.36 -18.02
CA ASP A 96 -3.51 -19.89 -16.68
C ASP A 96 -4.52 -19.18 -15.80
N HIS A 97 -5.44 -19.95 -15.23
CA HIS A 97 -6.48 -19.46 -14.30
C HIS A 97 -6.25 -19.92 -12.85
N GLU A 98 -5.11 -20.58 -12.57
CA GLU A 98 -4.82 -21.04 -11.22
C GLU A 98 -4.45 -19.86 -10.31
N PHE A 99 -5.06 -19.84 -9.11
CA PHE A 99 -4.75 -18.88 -8.06
C PHE A 99 -4.10 -19.59 -6.87
N GLY A 100 -2.85 -19.25 -6.60
CA GLY A 100 -2.18 -19.63 -5.37
C GLY A 100 -2.76 -18.87 -4.18
N ARG A 101 -3.02 -19.60 -3.08
CA ARG A 101 -3.55 -19.04 -1.83
C ARG A 101 -2.42 -18.80 -0.84
N GLU A 102 -2.47 -17.62 -0.19
CA GLU A 102 -1.52 -17.27 0.85
C GLU A 102 -2.27 -16.68 2.04
N LEU A 103 -2.04 -17.26 3.24
CA LEU A 103 -2.44 -16.67 4.52
C LEU A 103 -1.23 -15.96 5.12
N ARG A 104 -1.44 -14.74 5.65
CA ARG A 104 -0.42 -14.00 6.38
C ARG A 104 -0.89 -13.62 7.76
N PHE A 105 -0.02 -13.79 8.73
CA PHE A 105 -0.11 -13.13 10.02
C PHE A 105 0.90 -11.97 10.01
N TRP A 106 0.46 -10.79 10.34
CA TRP A 106 1.31 -9.61 10.31
C TRP A 106 1.25 -8.85 11.63
N GLN A 107 2.37 -8.25 11.98
CA GLN A 107 2.53 -7.35 13.11
C GLN A 107 3.34 -6.15 12.65
N ASP A 108 2.96 -4.94 13.08
CA ASP A 108 3.76 -3.75 12.82
C ASP A 108 3.80 -2.78 13.99
N VAL A 109 4.87 -2.00 13.99
CA VAL A 109 5.02 -0.80 14.80
C VAL A 109 5.26 0.35 13.85
N ALA A 110 4.54 1.44 14.06
CA ALA A 110 4.65 2.63 13.24
C ALA A 110 4.82 3.88 14.11
N ALA A 111 5.60 4.83 13.58
CA ALA A 111 5.76 6.15 14.14
C ALA A 111 5.42 7.21 13.09
N GLU A 112 4.62 8.20 13.47
CA GLU A 112 4.24 9.34 12.65
C GLU A 112 4.66 10.63 13.37
N ASN A 113 5.68 11.32 12.82
CA ASN A 113 6.19 12.55 13.39
C ASN A 113 5.75 13.75 12.54
N GLY A 114 4.91 14.60 13.11
CA GLY A 114 4.50 15.86 12.48
C GLY A 114 5.56 16.96 12.65
N PHE A 115 5.89 17.61 11.55
CA PHE A 115 6.78 18.78 11.53
C PHE A 115 6.01 20.04 11.17
N LYS A 116 6.67 21.19 11.33
CA LYS A 116 6.16 22.47 10.82
C LYS A 116 5.80 22.35 9.33
N ASN A 117 4.97 23.25 8.84
CA ASN A 117 4.50 23.26 7.45
C ASN A 117 3.70 22.04 6.99
N ARG A 118 3.00 21.37 7.90
CA ARG A 118 2.12 20.24 7.60
C ARG A 118 2.83 19.07 6.88
N ILE A 119 4.05 18.78 7.34
CA ILE A 119 4.83 17.63 6.89
C ILE A 119 4.75 16.56 7.97
N ILE A 120 4.56 15.29 7.56
CA ILE A 120 4.56 14.12 8.45
C ILE A 120 5.59 13.13 7.92
N LEU A 121 6.52 12.74 8.78
CA LEU A 121 7.43 11.63 8.56
C LEU A 121 6.81 10.36 9.12
N GLN A 122 6.71 9.35 8.30
CA GLN A 122 6.13 8.06 8.64
C GLN A 122 7.20 6.98 8.60
N ASN A 123 7.32 6.23 9.70
CA ASN A 123 8.17 5.05 9.79
C ASN A 123 7.29 3.86 10.13
N ARG A 124 7.53 2.72 9.51
CA ARG A 124 6.85 1.47 9.84
C ARG A 124 7.79 0.28 9.67
N PHE A 125 7.92 -0.49 10.72
CA PHE A 125 8.53 -1.81 10.67
C PHE A 125 7.42 -2.86 10.77
N ARG A 126 7.45 -3.88 9.89
CA ARG A 126 6.46 -4.95 9.84
C ARG A 126 7.12 -6.31 9.68
N VAL A 127 6.63 -7.27 10.44
CA VAL A 127 6.97 -8.69 10.30
C VAL A 127 5.73 -9.43 9.80
N GLU A 128 5.90 -10.30 8.82
CA GLU A 128 4.83 -11.13 8.27
C GLU A 128 5.25 -12.60 8.24
N GLY A 129 4.50 -13.46 8.93
CA GLY A 129 4.53 -14.92 8.73
C GLY A 129 3.63 -15.25 7.55
N ARG A 130 4.18 -15.89 6.52
CA ARG A 130 3.53 -16.17 5.25
C ARG A 130 3.39 -17.68 5.06
N PHE A 131 2.16 -18.13 4.81
CA PHE A 131 1.81 -19.54 4.64
C PHE A 131 1.19 -19.72 3.27
N PHE A 132 1.91 -20.40 2.40
CA PHE A 132 1.50 -20.65 1.02
C PHE A 132 0.90 -22.03 0.91
N ALA A 133 -0.31 -22.13 0.35
CA ALA A 133 -0.91 -23.39 -0.02
C ALA A 133 -0.16 -24.04 -1.18
N ALA A 134 -0.31 -25.33 -1.35
CA ALA A 134 0.20 -26.03 -2.53
C ALA A 134 -0.55 -25.56 -3.77
N THR A 135 0.16 -25.50 -4.90
CA THR A 135 -0.36 -25.31 -6.26
C THR A 135 0.05 -26.51 -7.11
N GLN A 136 -0.35 -26.56 -8.37
CA GLN A 136 0.08 -27.61 -9.30
C GLN A 136 1.61 -27.66 -9.44
N GLU A 137 2.26 -26.48 -9.43
CA GLU A 137 3.70 -26.38 -9.64
C GLU A 137 4.54 -26.40 -8.36
N LYS A 138 3.95 -26.01 -7.22
CA LYS A 138 4.70 -25.79 -5.97
C LYS A 138 4.07 -26.47 -4.77
N ARG A 139 4.89 -27.12 -3.97
CA ARG A 139 4.47 -27.65 -2.65
C ARG A 139 4.17 -26.50 -1.69
N LYS A 140 3.34 -26.76 -0.67
CA LYS A 140 3.13 -25.81 0.43
C LYS A 140 4.46 -25.42 1.08
N TYR A 141 4.63 -24.17 1.43
CA TYR A 141 5.81 -23.68 2.13
C TYR A 141 5.47 -22.49 3.03
N GLN A 142 6.41 -22.13 3.88
CA GLN A 142 6.30 -21.02 4.81
C GLN A 142 7.50 -20.10 4.64
N ALA A 143 7.29 -18.82 4.96
CA ALA A 143 8.33 -17.82 4.93
C ALA A 143 8.05 -16.70 5.93
N ILE A 144 9.09 -16.04 6.39
CA ILE A 144 8.98 -14.81 7.17
C ILE A 144 9.39 -13.66 6.25
N ARG A 145 8.70 -12.53 6.32
CA ARG A 145 9.05 -11.32 5.61
C ARG A 145 9.21 -10.15 6.57
N LEU A 146 10.34 -9.50 6.48
CA LEU A 146 10.62 -8.25 7.17
C LEU A 146 10.39 -7.09 6.20
N ARG A 147 9.79 -6.00 6.68
CA ARG A 147 9.50 -4.82 5.88
C ARG A 147 9.79 -3.58 6.69
N TYR A 148 10.52 -2.67 6.10
CA TYR A 148 10.70 -1.33 6.62
C TYR A 148 10.21 -0.31 5.61
N ARG A 149 9.35 0.62 6.03
CA ARG A 149 8.83 1.70 5.20
C ARG A 149 9.14 3.04 5.83
N LEU A 150 9.74 3.90 5.03
CA LEU A 150 9.93 5.32 5.30
C LEU A 150 9.04 6.11 4.36
N GLY A 151 8.27 7.06 4.88
CA GLY A 151 7.37 7.89 4.09
C GLY A 151 7.38 9.34 4.52
N LEU A 152 7.17 10.22 3.56
CA LEU A 152 6.99 11.64 3.76
C LEU A 152 5.65 12.05 3.19
N VAL A 153 4.80 12.65 4.03
CA VAL A 153 3.50 13.19 3.62
C VAL A 153 3.53 14.71 3.75
N LYS A 154 3.08 15.40 2.72
CA LYS A 154 2.92 16.86 2.70
C LYS A 154 1.47 17.22 2.41
N PHE A 155 0.84 17.98 3.31
CA PHE A 155 -0.48 18.54 3.05
C PHE A 155 -0.34 19.85 2.25
N LEU A 156 -1.09 19.91 1.17
CA LEU A 156 -1.21 21.07 0.27
C LEU A 156 -2.59 21.70 0.48
N GLY A 157 -2.68 22.60 1.49
CA GLY A 157 -3.96 23.11 1.95
C GLY A 157 -4.73 22.10 2.80
N GLU A 158 -6.06 22.17 2.75
CA GLU A 158 -6.93 21.34 3.62
C GLU A 158 -7.41 20.05 2.95
N ARG A 159 -7.45 20.05 1.60
CA ARG A 159 -8.06 18.97 0.83
C ARG A 159 -7.09 18.11 0.05
N PHE A 160 -5.84 18.54 -0.09
CA PHE A 160 -4.85 17.80 -0.87
C PHE A 160 -3.68 17.39 -0.01
N LYS A 161 -3.17 16.19 -0.24
CA LYS A 161 -1.89 15.74 0.27
C LYS A 161 -1.14 14.96 -0.79
N VAL A 162 0.17 15.01 -0.73
CA VAL A 162 1.07 14.19 -1.54
C VAL A 162 1.92 13.34 -0.61
N GLN A 163 2.29 12.16 -1.06
CA GLN A 163 3.14 11.24 -0.32
C GLN A 163 4.24 10.71 -1.22
N LEU A 164 5.45 10.64 -0.68
CA LEU A 164 6.57 9.88 -1.19
C LEU A 164 6.95 8.86 -0.14
N ALA A 165 7.16 7.61 -0.53
CA ALA A 165 7.60 6.59 0.42
C ALA A 165 8.47 5.54 -0.25
N GLU A 166 9.39 4.98 0.51
CA GLU A 166 10.19 3.83 0.16
C GLU A 166 9.90 2.68 1.10
N GLU A 167 9.84 1.45 0.59
CA GLU A 167 9.62 0.26 1.39
C GLU A 167 10.58 -0.86 0.96
N PHE A 168 11.47 -1.21 1.86
CA PHE A 168 12.41 -2.30 1.71
C PHE A 168 11.85 -3.60 2.33
N MET A 169 12.09 -4.74 1.67
CA MET A 169 11.60 -6.05 2.11
C MET A 169 12.65 -7.11 1.97
N GLU A 170 12.81 -7.87 3.04
CA GLU A 170 13.59 -9.10 3.08
C GLU A 170 12.71 -10.31 3.33
N HIS A 171 13.15 -11.42 2.83
CA HIS A 171 12.47 -12.70 2.92
C HIS A 171 13.40 -13.72 3.60
N TYR A 172 12.88 -14.41 4.61
CA TYR A 172 13.56 -15.50 5.25
C TYR A 172 12.82 -16.80 4.92
N SER A 173 13.50 -17.69 4.22
CA SER A 173 12.99 -19.00 3.81
C SER A 173 14.17 -19.94 3.66
N SER A 174 13.95 -21.24 3.91
CA SER A 174 15.01 -22.25 3.80
C SER A 174 16.27 -21.92 4.62
N ARG A 175 16.09 -21.30 5.81
CA ARG A 175 17.15 -20.88 6.74
C ARG A 175 18.08 -19.78 6.21
N GLN A 176 17.66 -19.03 5.22
CA GLN A 176 18.46 -17.95 4.62
C GLN A 176 17.63 -16.69 4.45
N PHE A 177 18.25 -15.52 4.73
CA PHE A 177 17.72 -14.21 4.35
C PHE A 177 18.08 -13.90 2.91
N SER A 178 17.13 -13.32 2.21
CA SER A 178 17.36 -12.84 0.84
C SER A 178 16.59 -11.54 0.60
N PHE A 179 17.17 -10.66 -0.21
CA PHE A 179 16.46 -9.50 -0.69
C PHE A 179 15.23 -9.95 -1.48
N GLN A 180 14.07 -9.44 -1.11
CA GLN A 180 12.83 -9.77 -1.80
C GLN A 180 12.39 -8.67 -2.74
N GLN A 181 12.34 -7.43 -2.25
CA GLN A 181 11.75 -6.34 -3.00
C GLN A 181 12.09 -4.98 -2.39
N ASN A 182 12.28 -3.99 -3.24
CA ASN A 182 12.23 -2.57 -2.86
C ASN A 182 11.13 -1.87 -3.67
N ARG A 183 10.41 -0.94 -3.04
CA ARG A 183 9.32 -0.19 -3.63
C ARG A 183 9.47 1.28 -3.35
N VAL A 184 9.28 2.09 -4.37
CA VAL A 184 9.16 3.55 -4.24
C VAL A 184 7.74 3.93 -4.64
N TYR A 185 7.05 4.67 -3.77
CA TYR A 185 5.67 5.11 -3.94
C TYR A 185 5.63 6.62 -4.09
N PHE A 186 4.84 7.08 -5.03
CA PHE A 186 4.40 8.45 -5.10
C PHE A 186 2.88 8.46 -5.23
N SER A 187 2.18 9.25 -4.41
CA SER A 187 0.74 9.38 -4.50
C SER A 187 0.25 10.78 -4.18
N ALA A 188 -0.92 11.11 -4.73
CA ALA A 188 -1.67 12.30 -4.41
C ALA A 188 -3.07 11.90 -3.94
N SER A 189 -3.54 12.52 -2.87
CA SER A 189 -4.87 12.26 -2.31
C SER A 189 -5.70 13.51 -2.27
N TYR A 190 -7.00 13.35 -2.54
CA TYR A 190 -8.03 14.34 -2.28
C TYR A 190 -8.86 13.94 -1.08
N LEU A 191 -8.98 14.82 -0.11
CA LEU A 191 -9.77 14.65 1.11
C LEU A 191 -11.13 15.29 0.91
N PHE A 192 -12.18 14.49 0.82
CA PHE A 192 -13.56 14.98 0.81
C PHE A 192 -13.93 15.58 2.17
N ASP A 193 -13.49 14.91 3.23
CA ASP A 193 -13.61 15.29 4.63
C ASP A 193 -12.47 14.66 5.47
N LYS A 194 -12.53 14.80 6.81
CA LYS A 194 -11.51 14.23 7.73
C LYS A 194 -11.50 12.69 7.77
N LEU A 195 -12.53 12.04 7.25
CA LEU A 195 -12.72 10.58 7.32
C LEU A 195 -12.68 9.92 5.95
N THR A 196 -12.84 10.70 4.87
CA THR A 196 -13.01 10.18 3.50
C THR A 196 -12.00 10.78 2.55
N GLN A 197 -11.28 9.93 1.84
CA GLN A 197 -10.31 10.34 0.82
C GLN A 197 -10.28 9.38 -0.36
N ILE A 198 -9.87 9.90 -1.50
CA ILE A 198 -9.43 9.12 -2.66
C ILE A 198 -7.95 9.41 -2.91
N GLU A 199 -7.22 8.40 -3.28
CA GLU A 199 -5.79 8.49 -3.58
C GLU A 199 -5.52 7.86 -4.94
N ALA A 200 -4.72 8.54 -5.76
CA ALA A 200 -4.14 8.00 -6.98
C ALA A 200 -2.62 8.06 -6.87
N GLY A 201 -1.94 7.05 -7.36
CA GLY A 201 -0.50 6.98 -7.20
C GLY A 201 0.17 6.07 -8.20
N TYR A 202 1.49 6.11 -8.14
CA TYR A 202 2.40 5.27 -8.88
C TYR A 202 3.38 4.60 -7.93
N MET A 203 3.68 3.34 -8.19
CA MET A 203 4.67 2.58 -7.44
C MET A 203 5.60 1.87 -8.41
N TRP A 204 6.88 2.18 -8.30
CA TRP A 204 7.93 1.37 -8.89
C TRP A 204 8.37 0.30 -7.90
N SER A 205 8.59 -0.90 -8.39
CA SER A 205 8.96 -2.05 -7.56
C SER A 205 10.07 -2.83 -8.21
N ARG A 206 11.22 -2.91 -7.53
CA ARG A 206 12.35 -3.75 -7.89
C ARG A 206 12.27 -5.08 -7.15
N ILE A 207 12.21 -6.17 -7.91
CA ILE A 207 12.33 -7.56 -7.45
C ILE A 207 13.59 -8.13 -8.10
N PRO A 208 14.29 -9.15 -7.54
CA PRO A 208 15.44 -9.74 -8.21
C PRO A 208 15.14 -10.09 -9.66
N GLY A 209 15.90 -9.48 -10.59
CA GLY A 209 15.77 -9.71 -12.05
C GLY A 209 14.60 -8.99 -12.74
N ILE A 210 13.67 -8.35 -12.03
CA ILE A 210 12.46 -7.77 -12.63
C ILE A 210 12.13 -6.43 -12.01
N ASN A 211 11.81 -5.44 -12.84
CA ASN A 211 11.16 -4.19 -12.43
C ASN A 211 9.68 -4.25 -12.77
N ARG A 212 8.83 -3.80 -11.86
CA ARG A 212 7.39 -3.73 -12.06
C ARG A 212 6.86 -2.34 -11.77
N HIS A 213 5.88 -1.94 -12.55
CA HIS A 213 5.21 -0.66 -12.44
C HIS A 213 3.77 -0.87 -12.00
N TYR A 214 3.31 -0.07 -11.05
CA TYR A 214 1.94 -0.15 -10.56
C TYR A 214 1.30 1.23 -10.64
N MET A 215 0.09 1.29 -11.17
CA MET A 215 -0.80 2.42 -10.97
C MET A 215 -1.77 2.06 -9.84
N THR A 216 -1.91 2.95 -8.87
CA THR A 216 -2.72 2.67 -7.69
C THR A 216 -3.89 3.64 -7.60
N ILE A 217 -5.07 3.11 -7.30
CA ILE A 217 -6.26 3.89 -6.95
C ILE A 217 -6.78 3.32 -5.64
N SER A 218 -6.96 4.18 -4.65
CA SER A 218 -7.44 3.78 -3.33
C SER A 218 -8.56 4.71 -2.87
N PHE A 219 -9.65 4.14 -2.43
CA PHE A 219 -10.69 4.84 -1.70
C PHE A 219 -10.60 4.46 -0.22
N GLN A 220 -10.61 5.45 0.66
CA GLN A 220 -10.61 5.23 2.10
C GLN A 220 -11.75 5.99 2.77
N ARG A 221 -12.48 5.29 3.65
CA ARG A 221 -13.45 5.90 4.54
C ARG A 221 -13.34 5.32 5.95
N THR A 222 -13.00 6.16 6.92
CA THR A 222 -12.96 5.77 8.33
C THR A 222 -14.36 5.76 8.91
N ILE A 223 -14.74 4.65 9.53
CA ILE A 223 -16.02 4.49 10.24
C ILE A 223 -15.77 4.76 11.72
N LEU A 224 -16.52 5.70 12.32
CA LEU A 224 -16.48 5.97 13.75
C LEU A 224 -17.59 5.19 14.45
N PHE A 225 -17.23 4.38 15.43
CA PHE A 225 -18.21 3.70 16.27
C PHE A 225 -18.83 4.68 17.27
N HIS A 226 -20.07 4.44 17.70
CA HIS A 226 -20.92 5.40 18.44
C HIS A 226 -20.28 5.97 19.73
N GLY A 227 -19.34 5.28 20.36
CA GLY A 227 -18.65 5.71 21.58
C GLY A 227 -17.70 6.91 21.41
N ASP A 228 -17.19 7.14 20.21
CA ASP A 228 -16.18 8.18 19.93
C ASP A 228 -16.79 9.54 19.49
N ARG A 229 -18.12 9.60 19.27
CA ARG A 229 -18.82 10.83 18.88
C ARG A 229 -18.90 11.88 19.98
N LYS A 230 -18.82 11.46 21.27
CA LYS A 230 -18.93 12.36 22.43
C LYS A 230 -17.63 13.07 22.81
N SER A 231 -16.48 12.68 22.27
CA SER A 231 -15.16 13.26 22.61
C SER A 231 -14.78 14.50 21.78
N LYS A 232 -15.64 14.99 20.89
CA LYS A 232 -15.35 16.12 19.98
C LYS A 232 -16.37 17.27 20.06
N ARG A 233 -16.97 17.50 21.24
CA ARG A 233 -17.64 18.76 21.57
C ARG A 233 -16.77 19.62 22.45
#